data_625335eebf52873fc5eacaabd1c8b020
#
_entry.id   625335eebf52873fc5eacaabd1c8b020
#
_cell.length_a   1.000
_cell.length_b   1.000
_cell.length_c   1.000
_cell.angle_alpha   90.00
_cell.angle_beta   90.00
_cell.angle_gamma   90.00
#
_symmetry.space_group_name_H-M   'P 1'
#
loop_
_entity.id
_entity.type
_entity.pdbx_description
1 polymer ?
#
loop_
_entity_poly.entity_id
_entity_poly.type
_entity_poly.pdbx_seq_one_letter_code
_entity_poly.pdbx_strand_id
1 'polypeptide(L)'
;AAVRALAERLHIRTVERDAPDAARVLDRDVSAGDAERLRSRTLGLMLEDTALELGAMALSPLSKTEYALAAPALSGGYQGDFAPFGDVYLSTLEFVARVRNRASAVVPQELVTLNAVEDCMERVLARALSTLDGPVDMLDRAAQLLGGLEPGEVDGALESHVDCNRPFDDIPMAAGKPEACSLLLMLVRQGEAARRMLPTAPIVSARSFVERAWPYMLAWSDLGLNGKERMTVESLARDEVRRFDENDSSERMRGEMMGILGELLGISPEQMEELQSEDGQRRLHEGMKKFEGEVQDAIEKM
;
A
#
# COMPACT_ATOMS: atom_id res chain seq x y z
N ALA A 1 8.95 -12.89 27.96
CA ALA A 1 9.93 -13.88 28.47
C ALA A 1 11.12 -14.03 27.51
N ALA A 2 10.92 -14.46 26.25
CA ALA A 2 12.01 -14.75 25.29
C ALA A 2 12.89 -13.54 24.98
N VAL A 3 12.33 -12.35 24.80
CA VAL A 3 13.10 -11.11 24.53
C VAL A 3 14.00 -10.75 25.72
N ARG A 4 13.52 -10.89 26.97
CA ARG A 4 14.36 -10.65 28.16
C ARG A 4 15.52 -11.66 28.22
N ALA A 5 15.24 -12.94 28.00
CA ALA A 5 16.27 -13.97 27.96
C ALA A 5 17.32 -13.73 26.87
N LEU A 6 16.91 -13.20 25.71
CA LEU A 6 17.83 -12.79 24.67
C LEU A 6 18.69 -11.60 25.10
N ALA A 7 18.09 -10.57 25.69
CA ALA A 7 18.82 -9.39 26.17
C ALA A 7 19.82 -9.74 27.27
N GLU A 8 19.47 -10.62 28.19
CA GLU A 8 20.37 -11.14 29.22
C GLU A 8 21.56 -11.88 28.63
N ARG A 9 21.31 -12.79 27.65
CA ARG A 9 22.39 -13.52 26.95
C ARG A 9 23.34 -12.60 26.19
N LEU A 10 22.81 -11.51 25.64
CA LEU A 10 23.60 -10.53 24.90
C LEU A 10 24.17 -9.42 25.78
N HIS A 11 23.93 -9.47 27.09
CA HIS A 11 24.31 -8.41 28.05
C HIS A 11 23.80 -7.02 27.66
N ILE A 12 22.58 -6.97 27.08
CA ILE A 12 21.94 -5.73 26.68
C ILE A 12 21.08 -5.21 27.84
N ARG A 13 21.27 -3.94 28.19
CA ARG A 13 20.45 -3.26 29.18
C ARG A 13 19.01 -3.11 28.65
N THR A 14 18.02 -3.51 29.46
CA THR A 14 16.61 -3.36 29.14
C THR A 14 16.01 -2.19 29.91
N VAL A 15 15.16 -1.41 29.26
CA VAL A 15 14.30 -0.38 29.84
C VAL A 15 12.87 -0.77 29.54
N GLU A 16 12.04 -0.90 30.59
CA GLU A 16 10.64 -1.22 30.44
C GLU A 16 9.79 -0.01 30.80
N ARG A 17 8.84 0.32 29.94
CA ARG A 17 7.89 1.40 30.16
C ARG A 17 6.49 0.91 29.82
N ASP A 18 5.51 1.28 30.62
CA ASP A 18 4.10 0.99 30.35
C ASP A 18 3.60 1.95 29.28
N ALA A 19 3.03 1.40 28.22
CA ALA A 19 2.40 2.21 27.18
C ALA A 19 1.00 2.65 27.65
N PRO A 20 0.69 3.95 27.62
CA PRO A 20 -0.65 4.41 27.90
C PRO A 20 -1.62 3.94 26.82
N ASP A 21 -2.88 3.73 27.20
CA ASP A 21 -3.96 3.49 26.26
C ASP A 21 -4.22 4.78 25.46
N ALA A 22 -3.77 4.80 24.21
CA ALA A 22 -3.89 5.97 23.33
C ALA A 22 -5.35 6.39 23.09
N ALA A 23 -6.30 5.44 23.11
CA ALA A 23 -7.73 5.74 22.93
C ALA A 23 -8.28 6.55 24.09
N ARG A 24 -7.80 6.30 25.32
CA ARG A 24 -8.20 7.07 26.52
C ARG A 24 -7.74 8.52 26.48
N VAL A 25 -6.62 8.79 25.80
CA VAL A 25 -6.11 10.18 25.68
C VAL A 25 -7.04 11.05 24.86
N LEU A 26 -7.77 10.47 23.92
CA LEU A 26 -8.64 11.22 23.00
C LEU A 26 -10.08 11.35 23.49
N ASP A 27 -10.45 10.64 24.59
CA ASP A 27 -11.79 10.63 25.19
C ASP A 27 -12.93 10.46 24.13
N ARG A 28 -12.70 9.59 23.16
CA ARG A 28 -13.66 9.27 22.11
C ARG A 28 -13.51 7.82 21.63
N ASP A 29 -14.59 7.27 21.09
CA ASP A 29 -14.54 6.00 20.37
C ASP A 29 -13.73 6.17 19.08
N VAL A 30 -12.86 5.21 18.81
CA VAL A 30 -12.00 5.16 17.62
C VAL A 30 -12.22 3.84 16.89
N SER A 31 -12.13 3.89 15.56
CA SER A 31 -12.14 2.68 14.75
C SER A 31 -10.92 1.80 15.05
N ALA A 32 -11.00 0.51 14.74
CA ALA A 32 -9.86 -0.41 14.94
C ALA A 32 -8.59 0.07 14.20
N GLY A 33 -8.73 0.59 12.99
CA GLY A 33 -7.63 1.14 12.20
C GLY A 33 -7.03 2.40 12.83
N ASP A 34 -7.88 3.30 13.32
CA ASP A 34 -7.42 4.50 14.03
C ASP A 34 -6.74 4.14 15.36
N ALA A 35 -7.24 3.14 16.09
CA ALA A 35 -6.64 2.68 17.32
C ALA A 35 -5.22 2.16 17.11
N GLU A 36 -4.97 1.38 16.04
CA GLU A 36 -3.63 0.90 15.70
C GLU A 36 -2.69 2.05 15.29
N ARG A 37 -3.17 3.01 14.50
CA ARG A 37 -2.39 4.22 14.16
C ARG A 37 -2.04 5.04 15.39
N LEU A 38 -2.99 5.24 16.32
CA LEU A 38 -2.76 5.97 17.55
C LEU A 38 -1.77 5.24 18.45
N ARG A 39 -1.91 3.92 18.56
CA ARG A 39 -0.96 3.09 19.29
C ARG A 39 0.46 3.21 18.72
N SER A 40 0.62 3.12 17.42
CA SER A 40 1.91 3.29 16.76
C SER A 40 2.53 4.65 17.06
N ARG A 41 1.74 5.73 17.01
CA ARG A 41 2.20 7.09 17.34
C ARG A 41 2.61 7.24 18.80
N THR A 42 1.82 6.68 19.71
CA THR A 42 2.13 6.73 21.15
C THR A 42 3.42 5.97 21.46
N LEU A 43 3.59 4.78 20.89
CA LEU A 43 4.82 4.01 21.03
C LEU A 43 6.02 4.72 20.40
N GLY A 44 5.82 5.38 19.26
CA GLY A 44 6.83 6.21 18.62
C GLY A 44 7.29 7.36 19.50
N LEU A 45 6.35 8.11 20.11
CA LEU A 45 6.67 9.18 21.03
C LEU A 45 7.47 8.68 22.24
N MET A 46 7.09 7.54 22.81
CA MET A 46 7.82 6.93 23.94
C MET A 46 9.23 6.47 23.56
N LEU A 47 9.38 5.95 22.33
CA LEU A 47 10.69 5.56 21.78
C LEU A 47 11.60 6.77 21.61
N GLU A 48 11.06 7.84 21.00
CA GLU A 48 11.78 9.10 20.78
C GLU A 48 12.22 9.73 22.11
N ASP A 49 11.31 9.85 23.09
CA ASP A 49 11.62 10.36 24.44
C ASP A 49 12.72 9.54 25.12
N THR A 50 12.62 8.21 25.01
CA THR A 50 13.64 7.32 25.59
C THR A 50 14.99 7.48 24.90
N ALA A 51 15.01 7.62 23.57
CA ALA A 51 16.25 7.85 22.81
C ALA A 51 16.90 9.19 23.20
N LEU A 52 16.10 10.25 23.34
CA LEU A 52 16.58 11.56 23.77
C LEU A 52 17.12 11.52 25.21
N GLU A 53 16.42 10.90 26.13
CA GLU A 53 16.86 10.73 27.52
C GLU A 53 18.20 9.99 27.64
N LEU A 54 18.39 8.99 26.78
CA LEU A 54 19.60 8.18 26.77
C LEU A 54 20.73 8.77 25.91
N GLY A 55 20.46 9.82 25.13
CA GLY A 55 21.41 10.34 24.14
C GLY A 55 21.80 9.28 23.10
N ALA A 56 20.85 8.43 22.69
CA ALA A 56 21.07 7.26 21.84
C ALA A 56 20.31 7.39 20.52
N MET A 57 20.82 6.76 19.48
CA MET A 57 20.10 6.55 18.21
C MET A 57 19.14 5.37 18.37
N ALA A 58 17.89 5.55 17.97
CA ALA A 58 16.90 4.49 18.00
C ALA A 58 16.95 3.67 16.71
N LEU A 59 17.09 2.36 16.86
CA LEU A 59 17.02 1.42 15.72
C LEU A 59 15.59 0.90 15.56
N SER A 60 15.10 0.93 14.33
CA SER A 60 13.84 0.32 13.95
C SER A 60 14.02 -1.17 13.67
N PRO A 61 13.19 -2.04 14.24
CA PRO A 61 13.23 -3.47 13.94
C PRO A 61 12.46 -3.84 12.66
N LEU A 62 11.91 -2.89 11.93
CA LEU A 62 11.04 -3.11 10.77
C LEU A 62 11.79 -3.84 9.65
N SER A 63 11.13 -4.85 9.08
CA SER A 63 11.56 -5.60 7.91
C SER A 63 11.04 -4.97 6.61
N LYS A 64 11.59 -5.39 5.47
CA LYS A 64 11.09 -5.00 4.13
C LYS A 64 9.64 -5.40 3.92
N THR A 65 9.21 -6.52 4.47
CA THR A 65 7.81 -6.97 4.45
C THR A 65 6.88 -5.96 5.12
N GLU A 66 7.29 -5.42 6.28
CA GLU A 66 6.52 -4.37 6.98
C GLU A 66 6.53 -3.05 6.23
N TYR A 67 7.66 -2.69 5.62
CA TYR A 67 7.74 -1.52 4.71
C TYR A 67 6.80 -1.69 3.52
N ALA A 68 6.70 -2.90 2.97
CA ALA A 68 5.84 -3.17 1.83
C ALA A 68 4.35 -3.03 2.18
N LEU A 69 3.91 -3.64 3.26
CA LEU A 69 2.49 -3.90 3.54
C LEU A 69 1.92 -3.01 4.66
N ALA A 70 2.69 -2.79 5.73
CA ALA A 70 2.18 -2.16 6.94
C ALA A 70 2.52 -0.67 7.07
N ALA A 71 3.19 -0.08 6.09
CA ALA A 71 3.62 1.32 6.14
C ALA A 71 2.50 2.31 6.52
N PRO A 72 1.25 2.22 6.00
CA PRO A 72 0.19 3.14 6.39
C PRO A 72 -0.16 3.09 7.87
N ALA A 73 -0.11 1.90 8.50
CA ALA A 73 -0.36 1.76 9.94
C ALA A 73 0.79 2.31 10.79
N LEU A 74 2.01 2.24 10.28
CA LEU A 74 3.23 2.67 10.97
C LEU A 74 3.53 4.16 10.81
N SER A 75 3.00 4.78 9.76
CA SER A 75 3.27 6.18 9.44
C SER A 75 2.66 7.15 10.45
N GLY A 76 3.33 8.31 10.59
CA GLY A 76 2.86 9.39 11.46
C GLY A 76 3.30 9.27 12.93
N GLY A 77 4.06 8.23 13.30
CA GLY A 77 4.78 8.09 14.55
C GLY A 77 6.27 7.90 14.30
N TYR A 78 7.10 8.25 15.27
CA TYR A 78 8.52 7.96 15.22
C TYR A 78 8.76 6.45 15.26
N GLN A 79 9.45 5.93 14.27
CA GLN A 79 9.74 4.49 14.10
C GLN A 79 11.23 4.18 14.29
N GLY A 80 12.00 5.12 14.81
CA GLY A 80 13.45 5.07 14.95
C GLY A 80 14.16 5.94 13.92
N ASP A 81 15.49 6.04 14.05
CA ASP A 81 16.34 6.83 13.17
C ASP A 81 16.85 6.02 11.98
N PHE A 82 17.06 4.73 12.19
CA PHE A 82 17.62 3.81 11.21
C PHE A 82 17.03 2.41 11.33
N ALA A 83 16.71 1.79 10.19
CA ALA A 83 16.14 0.45 10.12
C ALA A 83 17.13 -0.56 9.51
N PRO A 84 17.93 -1.27 10.31
CA PRO A 84 18.94 -2.20 9.81
C PRO A 84 18.39 -3.29 8.90
N PHE A 85 17.13 -3.66 9.10
CA PHE A 85 16.42 -4.73 8.38
C PHE A 85 15.40 -4.23 7.37
N GLY A 86 15.28 -2.91 7.18
CA GLY A 86 14.22 -2.32 6.35
C GLY A 86 14.28 -2.71 4.86
N ASP A 87 15.37 -3.31 4.41
CA ASP A 87 15.51 -3.87 3.06
C ASP A 87 15.72 -5.40 3.05
N VAL A 88 15.32 -6.08 4.14
CA VAL A 88 15.40 -7.55 4.26
C VAL A 88 14.02 -8.10 4.57
N TYR A 89 13.55 -9.07 3.79
CA TYR A 89 12.26 -9.73 3.99
C TYR A 89 12.22 -10.56 5.27
N LEU A 90 11.05 -10.70 5.86
CA LEU A 90 10.84 -11.40 7.14
C LEU A 90 11.29 -12.85 7.09
N SER A 91 10.97 -13.57 6.01
CA SER A 91 11.40 -14.96 5.78
C SER A 91 12.93 -15.07 5.68
N THR A 92 13.58 -14.08 5.08
CA THR A 92 15.05 -14.01 4.99
C THR A 92 15.68 -13.76 6.36
N LEU A 93 15.08 -12.89 7.19
CA LEU A 93 15.55 -12.66 8.57
C LEU A 93 15.49 -13.93 9.41
N GLU A 94 14.42 -14.70 9.29
CA GLU A 94 14.30 -16.01 9.97
C GLU A 94 15.41 -16.95 9.53
N PHE A 95 15.63 -17.07 8.21
CA PHE A 95 16.68 -17.90 7.66
C PHE A 95 18.07 -17.50 8.20
N VAL A 96 18.37 -16.20 8.21
CA VAL A 96 19.63 -15.65 8.73
C VAL A 96 19.79 -15.96 10.22
N ALA A 97 18.74 -15.79 11.03
CA ALA A 97 18.76 -16.11 12.45
C ALA A 97 19.01 -17.60 12.70
N ARG A 98 18.39 -18.46 11.91
CA ARG A 98 18.60 -19.91 11.95
C ARG A 98 20.02 -20.31 11.58
N VAL A 99 20.56 -19.74 10.51
CA VAL A 99 21.98 -19.95 10.10
C VAL A 99 22.92 -19.44 11.18
N ARG A 100 22.66 -18.28 11.77
CA ARG A 100 23.44 -17.72 12.87
C ARG A 100 23.49 -18.68 14.07
N ASN A 101 22.35 -19.30 14.41
CA ASN A 101 22.25 -20.22 15.52
C ASN A 101 23.00 -21.56 15.29
N ARG A 102 23.27 -21.94 14.03
CA ARG A 102 24.13 -23.11 13.73
C ARG A 102 25.57 -22.89 14.19
N ALA A 103 26.06 -21.65 14.13
CA ALA A 103 27.42 -21.35 14.58
C ALA A 103 27.50 -21.21 16.11
N SER A 104 26.47 -20.65 16.73
CA SER A 104 26.36 -20.47 18.18
C SER A 104 24.91 -20.14 18.52
N ALA A 105 24.27 -20.87 19.41
CA ALA A 105 22.87 -20.73 19.79
C ALA A 105 22.66 -19.46 20.64
N VAL A 106 22.63 -18.31 20.00
CA VAL A 106 22.42 -16.99 20.63
C VAL A 106 20.94 -16.66 20.72
N VAL A 107 20.21 -16.79 19.60
CA VAL A 107 18.78 -16.50 19.54
C VAL A 107 18.00 -17.66 20.16
N PRO A 108 17.08 -17.39 21.11
CA PRO A 108 16.21 -18.42 21.67
C PRO A 108 15.50 -19.22 20.56
N GLN A 109 15.45 -20.55 20.71
CA GLN A 109 14.92 -21.42 19.67
C GLN A 109 13.47 -21.12 19.32
N GLU A 110 12.68 -20.74 20.32
CA GLU A 110 11.28 -20.34 20.16
C GLU A 110 11.05 -19.12 19.27
N LEU A 111 12.08 -18.27 19.06
CA LEU A 111 12.02 -17.12 18.17
C LEU A 111 12.47 -17.40 16.74
N VAL A 112 13.03 -18.57 16.48
CA VAL A 112 13.52 -18.98 15.15
C VAL A 112 12.77 -20.21 14.63
N THR A 113 11.58 -20.46 15.15
CA THR A 113 10.67 -21.50 14.66
C THR A 113 9.82 -20.98 13.51
N LEU A 114 9.34 -21.86 12.66
CA LEU A 114 8.41 -21.51 11.59
C LEU A 114 7.16 -20.81 12.16
N ASN A 115 6.59 -21.34 13.23
CA ASN A 115 5.41 -20.73 13.89
C ASN A 115 5.67 -19.29 14.34
N ALA A 116 6.88 -18.97 14.84
CA ALA A 116 7.20 -17.61 15.23
C ALA A 116 7.21 -16.64 14.06
N VAL A 117 7.63 -17.10 12.87
CA VAL A 117 7.61 -16.32 11.63
C VAL A 117 6.20 -16.18 11.10
N GLU A 118 5.41 -17.26 11.14
CA GLU A 118 3.97 -17.23 10.80
C GLU A 118 3.23 -16.22 11.68
N ASP A 119 3.42 -16.27 13.00
CA ASP A 119 2.84 -15.29 13.94
C ASP A 119 3.27 -13.85 13.65
N CYS A 120 4.51 -13.64 13.19
CA CYS A 120 4.99 -12.32 12.78
C CYS A 120 4.31 -11.86 11.49
N MET A 121 4.23 -12.73 10.49
CA MET A 121 3.57 -12.44 9.22
C MET A 121 2.09 -12.14 9.42
N GLU A 122 1.39 -12.95 10.23
CA GLU A 122 -0.02 -12.71 10.58
C GLU A 122 -0.22 -11.31 11.18
N ARG A 123 0.67 -10.90 12.10
CA ARG A 123 0.60 -9.53 12.67
C ARG A 123 0.86 -8.44 11.63
N VAL A 124 1.77 -8.65 10.68
CA VAL A 124 2.03 -7.70 9.59
C VAL A 124 0.81 -7.57 8.70
N LEU A 125 0.22 -8.70 8.30
CA LEU A 125 -0.99 -8.73 7.47
C LEU A 125 -2.19 -8.11 8.19
N ALA A 126 -2.42 -8.45 9.47
CA ALA A 126 -3.49 -7.85 10.27
C ALA A 126 -3.33 -6.33 10.39
N ARG A 127 -2.10 -5.85 10.59
CA ARG A 127 -1.78 -4.42 10.62
C ARG A 127 -2.02 -3.76 9.27
N ALA A 128 -1.66 -4.41 8.18
CA ALA A 128 -1.93 -3.92 6.82
C ALA A 128 -3.44 -3.81 6.57
N LEU A 129 -4.20 -4.85 6.91
CA LEU A 129 -5.66 -4.88 6.76
C LEU A 129 -6.37 -3.81 7.61
N SER A 130 -5.85 -3.49 8.79
CA SER A 130 -6.42 -2.44 9.66
C SER A 130 -6.40 -1.04 9.05
N THR A 131 -5.69 -0.86 7.94
CA THR A 131 -5.60 0.41 7.20
C THR A 131 -6.58 0.49 6.03
N LEU A 132 -7.27 -0.60 5.72
CA LEU A 132 -8.30 -0.62 4.68
C LEU A 132 -9.59 -0.04 5.25
N ASP A 133 -10.18 0.86 4.48
CA ASP A 133 -11.52 1.38 4.73
C ASP A 133 -12.51 0.69 3.79
N GLY A 134 -13.66 0.29 4.30
CA GLY A 134 -14.68 -0.35 3.48
C GLY A 134 -15.75 -1.10 4.28
N PRO A 135 -16.73 -1.68 3.61
CA PRO A 135 -17.76 -2.52 4.23
C PRO A 135 -17.16 -3.72 4.95
N VAL A 136 -17.83 -4.19 6.01
CA VAL A 136 -17.36 -5.28 6.87
C VAL A 136 -17.12 -6.57 6.07
N ASP A 137 -18.05 -6.90 5.17
CA ASP A 137 -17.94 -8.08 4.30
C ASP A 137 -16.71 -8.05 3.37
N MET A 138 -16.34 -6.88 2.89
CA MET A 138 -15.11 -6.67 2.11
C MET A 138 -13.86 -6.89 2.98
N LEU A 139 -13.85 -6.34 4.18
CA LEU A 139 -12.74 -6.51 5.11
C LEU A 139 -12.59 -7.97 5.56
N ASP A 140 -13.71 -8.66 5.84
CA ASP A 140 -13.72 -10.08 6.17
C ASP A 140 -13.20 -10.93 5.00
N ARG A 141 -13.57 -10.61 3.77
CA ARG A 141 -13.04 -11.28 2.60
C ARG A 141 -11.55 -11.03 2.41
N ALA A 142 -11.09 -9.81 2.60
CA ALA A 142 -9.67 -9.47 2.55
C ALA A 142 -8.87 -10.26 3.60
N ALA A 143 -9.41 -10.38 4.83
CA ALA A 143 -8.81 -11.17 5.88
C ALA A 143 -8.78 -12.67 5.54
N GLN A 144 -9.83 -13.22 4.92
CA GLN A 144 -9.86 -14.60 4.44
C GLN A 144 -8.84 -14.87 3.32
N LEU A 145 -8.67 -13.92 2.39
CA LEU A 145 -7.72 -14.05 1.28
C LEU A 145 -6.26 -14.08 1.76
N LEU A 146 -5.93 -13.28 2.77
CA LEU A 146 -4.57 -13.22 3.32
C LEU A 146 -4.34 -14.22 4.46
N GLY A 147 -5.42 -14.71 5.08
CA GLY A 147 -5.34 -15.72 6.13
C GLY A 147 -4.79 -17.03 5.61
N GLY A 148 -3.83 -17.60 6.33
CA GLY A 148 -3.22 -18.89 5.96
C GLY A 148 -2.23 -18.82 4.79
N LEU A 149 -1.77 -17.61 4.39
CA LEU A 149 -0.62 -17.48 3.49
C LEU A 149 0.66 -17.80 4.26
N GLU A 150 1.52 -18.63 3.66
CA GLU A 150 2.84 -18.88 4.23
C GLU A 150 3.75 -17.64 4.08
N PRO A 151 4.63 -17.37 5.06
CA PRO A 151 5.55 -16.23 4.98
C PRO A 151 6.38 -16.19 3.69
N GLY A 152 6.81 -17.35 3.20
CA GLY A 152 7.55 -17.47 1.95
C GLY A 152 6.72 -17.15 0.71
N GLU A 153 5.42 -17.42 0.71
CA GLU A 153 4.52 -17.05 -0.39
C GLU A 153 4.36 -15.51 -0.47
N VAL A 154 4.14 -14.87 0.69
CA VAL A 154 3.99 -13.42 0.78
C VAL A 154 5.27 -12.73 0.33
N ASP A 155 6.41 -13.08 0.94
CA ASP A 155 7.69 -12.45 0.64
C ASP A 155 8.14 -12.75 -0.80
N GLY A 156 7.87 -13.96 -1.32
CA GLY A 156 8.16 -14.31 -2.71
C GLY A 156 7.33 -13.52 -3.73
N ALA A 157 6.07 -13.18 -3.41
CA ALA A 157 5.25 -12.31 -4.24
C ALA A 157 5.77 -10.86 -4.20
N LEU A 158 6.15 -10.38 -3.01
CA LEU A 158 6.74 -9.04 -2.83
C LEU A 158 8.09 -8.92 -3.57
N GLU A 159 8.98 -9.89 -3.42
CA GLU A 159 10.28 -9.93 -4.12
C GLU A 159 10.08 -9.92 -5.63
N SER A 160 9.17 -10.76 -6.14
CA SER A 160 8.86 -10.81 -7.56
C SER A 160 8.41 -9.46 -8.10
N HIS A 161 7.55 -8.74 -7.36
CA HIS A 161 7.03 -7.46 -7.77
C HIS A 161 7.99 -6.30 -7.53
N VAL A 162 8.54 -6.20 -6.32
CA VAL A 162 9.36 -5.05 -5.89
C VAL A 162 10.79 -5.16 -6.43
N ASP A 163 11.46 -6.29 -6.21
CA ASP A 163 12.88 -6.46 -6.54
C ASP A 163 13.08 -6.84 -8.01
N CYS A 164 12.27 -7.77 -8.51
CA CYS A 164 12.39 -8.31 -9.86
C CYS A 164 11.55 -7.56 -10.91
N ASN A 165 10.65 -6.66 -10.48
CA ASN A 165 9.74 -5.91 -11.38
C ASN A 165 8.91 -6.80 -12.30
N ARG A 166 8.49 -7.97 -11.81
CA ARG A 166 7.65 -8.88 -12.60
C ARG A 166 6.23 -8.31 -12.72
N PRO A 167 5.63 -8.41 -13.92
CA PRO A 167 4.21 -8.12 -14.06
C PRO A 167 3.37 -9.14 -13.28
N PHE A 168 2.12 -8.81 -13.01
CA PHE A 168 1.23 -9.64 -12.18
C PHE A 168 1.18 -11.10 -12.63
N ASP A 169 1.03 -11.34 -13.93
CA ASP A 169 0.88 -12.70 -14.48
C ASP A 169 2.14 -13.57 -14.36
N ASP A 170 3.32 -12.96 -14.16
CA ASP A 170 4.60 -13.65 -13.98
C ASP A 170 4.95 -13.89 -12.49
N ILE A 171 4.10 -13.44 -11.57
CA ILE A 171 4.28 -13.70 -10.14
C ILE A 171 3.77 -15.11 -9.81
N PRO A 172 4.60 -16.01 -9.26
CA PRO A 172 4.19 -17.40 -9.01
C PRO A 172 2.91 -17.54 -8.19
N MET A 173 2.71 -16.66 -7.20
CA MET A 173 1.51 -16.63 -6.37
C MET A 173 0.25 -16.34 -7.17
N ALA A 174 0.32 -15.51 -8.21
CA ALA A 174 -0.82 -15.15 -9.05
C ALA A 174 -1.44 -16.35 -9.78
N ALA A 175 -0.65 -17.37 -10.10
CA ALA A 175 -1.13 -18.59 -10.76
C ALA A 175 -2.07 -19.42 -9.86
N GLY A 176 -1.80 -19.48 -8.55
CA GLY A 176 -2.58 -20.28 -7.60
C GLY A 176 -3.57 -19.48 -6.75
N LYS A 177 -3.19 -18.24 -6.38
CA LYS A 177 -3.94 -17.36 -5.47
C LYS A 177 -4.03 -15.94 -6.04
N PRO A 178 -4.67 -15.73 -7.21
CA PRO A 178 -4.64 -14.44 -7.91
C PRO A 178 -5.26 -13.29 -7.12
N GLU A 179 -6.37 -13.53 -6.39
CA GLU A 179 -7.03 -12.50 -5.59
C GLU A 179 -6.14 -12.05 -4.41
N ALA A 180 -5.51 -13.00 -3.71
CA ALA A 180 -4.59 -12.69 -2.62
C ALA A 180 -3.34 -11.94 -3.12
N CYS A 181 -2.78 -12.35 -4.24
CA CYS A 181 -1.66 -11.66 -4.89
C CYS A 181 -2.03 -10.22 -5.26
N SER A 182 -3.20 -10.03 -5.87
CA SER A 182 -3.72 -8.71 -6.23
C SER A 182 -3.88 -7.80 -5.01
N LEU A 183 -4.43 -8.34 -3.92
CA LEU A 183 -4.59 -7.61 -2.66
C LEU A 183 -3.23 -7.20 -2.07
N LEU A 184 -2.24 -8.09 -2.07
CA LEU A 184 -0.89 -7.75 -1.61
C LEU A 184 -0.28 -6.61 -2.43
N LEU A 185 -0.37 -6.66 -3.76
CA LEU A 185 0.15 -5.59 -4.61
C LEU A 185 -0.59 -4.26 -4.42
N MET A 186 -1.89 -4.31 -4.16
CA MET A 186 -2.66 -3.12 -3.82
C MET A 186 -2.16 -2.50 -2.51
N LEU A 187 -1.94 -3.29 -1.46
CA LEU A 187 -1.40 -2.81 -0.18
C LEU A 187 -0.01 -2.19 -0.36
N VAL A 188 0.86 -2.78 -1.19
CA VAL A 188 2.16 -2.19 -1.53
C VAL A 188 1.99 -0.80 -2.14
N ARG A 189 1.08 -0.62 -3.08
CA ARG A 189 0.84 0.68 -3.75
C ARG A 189 0.28 1.72 -2.80
N GLN A 190 -0.72 1.35 -2.01
CA GLN A 190 -1.32 2.26 -1.02
C GLN A 190 -0.32 2.74 0.04
N GLY A 191 0.70 1.92 0.34
CA GLY A 191 1.74 2.24 1.30
C GLY A 191 2.76 3.28 0.85
N GLU A 192 2.79 3.72 -0.42
CA GLU A 192 3.89 4.53 -0.95
C GLU A 192 4.11 5.85 -0.21
N ALA A 193 3.06 6.63 0.02
CA ALA A 193 3.18 7.91 0.75
C ALA A 193 3.68 7.69 2.19
N ALA A 194 3.18 6.65 2.83
CA ALA A 194 3.52 6.31 4.21
C ALA A 194 4.97 5.81 4.35
N ARG A 195 5.47 5.04 3.38
CA ARG A 195 6.87 4.56 3.37
C ARG A 195 7.89 5.69 3.40
N ARG A 196 7.56 6.84 2.80
CA ARG A 196 8.43 8.02 2.80
C ARG A 196 8.68 8.63 4.18
N MET A 197 7.85 8.25 5.15
CA MET A 197 7.95 8.72 6.53
C MET A 197 8.65 7.70 7.45
N LEU A 198 8.99 6.53 6.93
CA LEU A 198 9.70 5.49 7.70
C LEU A 198 11.21 5.76 7.72
N PRO A 199 11.93 5.19 8.71
CA PRO A 199 13.38 5.35 8.83
C PRO A 199 14.12 4.89 7.57
N THR A 200 15.29 5.44 7.32
CA THR A 200 16.18 4.98 6.26
C THR A 200 16.73 3.59 6.56
N ALA A 201 16.93 2.79 5.50
CA ALA A 201 17.47 1.45 5.58
C ALA A 201 18.69 1.29 4.67
N PRO A 202 19.64 0.37 4.98
CA PRO A 202 20.70 0.03 4.07
C PRO A 202 20.15 -0.69 2.85
N ILE A 203 20.72 -0.45 1.67
CA ILE A 203 20.35 -1.14 0.43
C ILE A 203 21.12 -2.46 0.38
N VAL A 204 20.44 -3.59 0.52
CA VAL A 204 21.02 -4.93 0.50
C VAL A 204 20.35 -5.85 -0.53
N SER A 205 19.15 -5.52 -0.97
CA SER A 205 18.42 -6.26 -2.00
C SER A 205 18.69 -5.69 -3.40
N ALA A 206 18.20 -6.37 -4.43
CA ALA A 206 18.33 -5.92 -5.81
C ALA A 206 17.66 -4.56 -6.06
N ARG A 207 16.58 -4.27 -5.33
CA ARG A 207 15.86 -2.98 -5.35
C ARG A 207 15.22 -2.69 -4.01
N SER A 208 15.62 -1.60 -3.40
CA SER A 208 15.03 -1.11 -2.16
C SER A 208 13.84 -0.19 -2.42
N PHE A 209 13.02 0.04 -1.40
CA PHE A 209 11.97 1.06 -1.46
C PHE A 209 12.52 2.50 -1.51
N VAL A 210 13.80 2.69 -1.21
CA VAL A 210 14.48 3.99 -1.37
C VAL A 210 14.69 4.29 -2.85
N GLU A 211 15.07 3.28 -3.63
CA GLU A 211 15.34 3.43 -5.07
C GLU A 211 14.05 3.37 -5.91
N ARG A 212 13.08 2.55 -5.49
CA ARG A 212 11.82 2.38 -6.18
C ARG A 212 10.74 3.21 -5.53
N ALA A 213 10.36 4.29 -6.19
CA ALA A 213 9.26 5.14 -5.81
C ALA A 213 8.13 5.06 -6.84
N TRP A 214 6.92 4.77 -6.37
CA TRP A 214 5.72 4.90 -7.20
C TRP A 214 5.11 6.30 -7.03
N PRO A 215 4.42 6.83 -8.06
CA PRO A 215 3.65 8.05 -7.91
C PRO A 215 2.55 7.89 -6.86
N TYR A 216 2.36 8.87 -5.97
CA TYR A 216 1.32 8.84 -4.93
C TYR A 216 -0.10 8.74 -5.47
N MET A 217 -0.33 9.31 -6.65
CA MET A 217 -1.64 9.42 -7.30
C MET A 217 -1.82 8.35 -8.39
N LEU A 218 -1.09 7.23 -8.29
CA LEU A 218 -1.18 6.18 -9.29
C LEU A 218 -2.49 5.42 -9.14
N ALA A 219 -3.45 5.72 -10.00
CA ALA A 219 -4.71 4.99 -10.13
C ALA A 219 -4.60 3.75 -11.05
N TRP A 220 -3.45 3.57 -11.70
CA TRP A 220 -3.21 2.43 -12.59
C TRP A 220 -2.88 1.17 -11.80
N SER A 221 -3.37 0.02 -12.27
CA SER A 221 -3.19 -1.29 -11.64
C SER A 221 -2.48 -2.23 -12.61
N ASP A 222 -1.53 -3.03 -12.10
CA ASP A 222 -0.78 -4.06 -12.85
C ASP A 222 -1.60 -5.32 -13.14
N LEU A 223 -2.90 -5.32 -12.86
CA LEU A 223 -3.76 -6.49 -12.92
C LEU A 223 -4.04 -7.00 -14.34
N GLY A 224 -3.10 -6.82 -15.23
CA GLY A 224 -3.08 -7.38 -16.59
C GLY A 224 -3.97 -6.62 -17.56
N LEU A 225 -3.46 -6.47 -18.79
CA LEU A 225 -4.15 -5.85 -19.93
C LEU A 225 -5.38 -6.63 -20.42
N ASN A 226 -5.62 -7.83 -19.91
CA ASN A 226 -6.65 -8.72 -20.42
C ASN A 226 -8.06 -8.46 -19.88
N GLY A 227 -8.33 -7.29 -19.27
CA GLY A 227 -9.68 -6.74 -19.09
C GLY A 227 -10.74 -7.65 -18.45
N LYS A 228 -10.42 -8.89 -18.12
CA LYS A 228 -11.29 -9.73 -17.32
C LYS A 228 -11.24 -9.19 -15.91
N GLU A 229 -12.28 -8.51 -15.53
CA GLU A 229 -12.55 -8.07 -14.17
C GLU A 229 -12.37 -9.27 -13.25
N ARG A 230 -11.15 -9.43 -12.77
CA ARG A 230 -10.92 -10.31 -11.64
C ARG A 230 -11.60 -9.63 -10.48
N MET A 231 -12.57 -10.28 -9.86
CA MET A 231 -13.23 -9.82 -8.64
C MET A 231 -12.14 -9.72 -7.56
N THR A 232 -11.54 -8.56 -7.46
CA THR A 232 -10.51 -8.22 -6.51
C THR A 232 -11.07 -7.17 -5.56
N VAL A 233 -10.44 -6.99 -4.42
CA VAL A 233 -10.74 -5.85 -3.53
C VAL A 233 -10.69 -4.53 -4.31
N GLU A 234 -9.87 -4.43 -5.36
CA GLU A 234 -9.86 -3.27 -6.27
C GLU A 234 -11.13 -3.14 -7.11
N SER A 235 -11.77 -4.23 -7.53
CA SER A 235 -13.07 -4.14 -8.23
C SER A 235 -14.18 -3.71 -7.28
N LEU A 236 -14.14 -4.18 -6.05
CA LEU A 236 -15.08 -3.75 -5.00
C LEU A 236 -14.84 -2.28 -4.63
N ALA A 237 -13.58 -1.86 -4.49
CA ALA A 237 -13.23 -0.45 -4.24
C ALA A 237 -13.56 0.45 -5.44
N ARG A 238 -13.42 -0.04 -6.68
CA ARG A 238 -13.83 0.72 -7.88
C ARG A 238 -15.34 0.87 -7.98
N ASP A 239 -16.11 -0.14 -7.58
CA ASP A 239 -17.56 -0.04 -7.57
C ASP A 239 -18.04 0.97 -6.51
N GLU A 240 -17.35 1.11 -5.39
CA GLU A 240 -17.61 2.16 -4.42
C GLU A 240 -17.14 3.54 -4.90
N VAL A 241 -15.96 3.65 -5.48
CA VAL A 241 -15.48 4.90 -6.11
C VAL A 241 -16.41 5.30 -7.25
N ARG A 242 -16.88 4.34 -8.08
CA ARG A 242 -17.92 4.61 -9.09
C ARG A 242 -19.22 5.10 -8.47
N ARG A 243 -19.68 4.50 -7.38
CA ARG A 243 -20.89 4.96 -6.68
C ARG A 243 -20.71 6.34 -6.05
N PHE A 244 -19.48 6.68 -5.63
CA PHE A 244 -19.12 8.03 -5.17
C PHE A 244 -19.01 9.03 -6.34
N ASP A 245 -18.42 8.63 -7.47
CA ASP A 245 -18.28 9.46 -8.67
C ASP A 245 -19.59 9.62 -9.43
N GLU A 246 -20.44 8.60 -9.45
CA GLU A 246 -21.76 8.67 -10.11
C GLU A 246 -22.73 9.62 -9.40
N ASN A 247 -22.50 9.95 -8.13
CA ASN A 247 -23.45 10.75 -7.36
C ASN A 247 -23.12 12.24 -7.21
N ASP A 248 -21.91 12.77 -7.34
CA ASP A 248 -21.73 14.22 -7.03
C ASP A 248 -20.63 15.03 -7.69
N SER A 249 -19.56 14.51 -8.24
CA SER A 249 -18.47 15.38 -8.70
C SER A 249 -18.25 15.43 -10.21
N SER A 250 -18.38 14.30 -10.89
CA SER A 250 -18.10 14.24 -12.34
C SER A 250 -19.24 14.85 -13.15
N GLU A 251 -20.50 14.67 -12.77
CA GLU A 251 -21.62 15.31 -13.44
C GLU A 251 -21.68 16.81 -13.21
N ARG A 252 -21.39 17.28 -12.01
CA ARG A 252 -21.26 18.71 -11.72
C ARG A 252 -20.10 19.36 -12.47
N MET A 253 -18.92 18.75 -12.40
CA MET A 253 -17.72 19.26 -13.07
C MET A 253 -17.86 19.20 -14.59
N ARG A 254 -18.52 18.14 -15.11
CA ARG A 254 -18.85 18.01 -16.51
C ARG A 254 -19.90 19.05 -16.95
N GLY A 255 -20.91 19.28 -16.12
CA GLY A 255 -21.94 20.31 -16.36
C GLY A 255 -21.36 21.72 -16.32
N GLU A 256 -20.49 22.04 -15.35
CA GLU A 256 -19.81 23.33 -15.25
C GLU A 256 -18.83 23.55 -16.40
N MET A 257 -18.04 22.53 -16.75
CA MET A 257 -17.09 22.60 -17.86
C MET A 257 -17.80 22.74 -19.23
N MET A 258 -18.92 22.04 -19.40
CA MET A 258 -19.75 22.19 -20.61
C MET A 258 -20.49 23.50 -20.64
N GLY A 259 -20.90 24.07 -19.50
CA GLY A 259 -21.44 25.43 -19.41
C GLY A 259 -20.44 26.49 -19.86
N ILE A 260 -19.21 26.40 -19.34
CA ILE A 260 -18.10 27.30 -19.73
C ILE A 260 -17.75 27.15 -21.22
N LEU A 261 -17.71 25.92 -21.73
CA LEU A 261 -17.45 25.67 -23.15
C LEU A 261 -18.59 26.22 -24.03
N GLY A 262 -19.85 26.11 -23.61
CA GLY A 262 -21.01 26.68 -24.26
C GLY A 262 -20.94 28.19 -24.36
N GLU A 263 -20.60 28.88 -23.27
CA GLU A 263 -20.39 30.33 -23.25
C GLU A 263 -19.22 30.77 -24.15
N LEU A 264 -18.13 30.03 -24.12
CA LEU A 264 -16.91 30.35 -24.90
C LEU A 264 -17.09 30.14 -26.41
N LEU A 265 -17.93 29.17 -26.79
CA LEU A 265 -18.22 28.85 -28.19
C LEU A 265 -19.53 29.50 -28.71
N GLY A 266 -20.28 30.19 -27.84
CA GLY A 266 -21.55 30.81 -28.19
C GLY A 266 -22.65 29.81 -28.54
N ILE A 267 -22.60 28.61 -27.99
CA ILE A 267 -23.53 27.50 -28.23
C ILE A 267 -24.61 27.52 -27.14
N SER A 268 -25.89 27.50 -27.55
CA SER A 268 -27.00 27.47 -26.58
C SER A 268 -27.08 26.12 -25.85
N PRO A 269 -27.68 26.09 -24.61
CA PRO A 269 -27.86 24.84 -23.87
C PRO A 269 -28.62 23.75 -24.67
N GLU A 270 -29.61 24.16 -25.46
CA GLU A 270 -30.41 23.25 -26.30
C GLU A 270 -29.56 22.64 -27.43
N GLN A 271 -28.66 23.41 -28.03
CA GLN A 271 -27.71 22.93 -29.03
C GLN A 271 -26.64 22.00 -28.45
N MET A 272 -26.31 22.23 -27.17
CA MET A 272 -25.35 21.38 -26.44
C MET A 272 -25.95 20.00 -26.13
N GLU A 273 -27.24 19.93 -25.79
CA GLU A 273 -27.97 18.69 -25.56
C GLU A 273 -28.13 17.88 -26.85
N GLU A 274 -28.37 18.56 -27.97
CA GLU A 274 -28.41 17.93 -29.28
C GLU A 274 -27.05 17.33 -29.72
N LEU A 275 -25.95 17.99 -29.37
CA LEU A 275 -24.58 17.48 -29.62
C LEU A 275 -24.19 16.28 -28.73
N GLN A 276 -24.84 16.11 -27.57
CA GLN A 276 -24.64 14.95 -26.69
C GLN A 276 -25.44 13.72 -27.14
N SER A 277 -26.45 13.89 -27.98
CA SER A 277 -27.18 12.77 -28.56
C SER A 277 -26.28 11.92 -29.49
N GLU A 278 -26.59 10.64 -29.65
CA GLU A 278 -25.84 9.74 -30.56
C GLU A 278 -25.77 10.30 -32.01
N ASP A 279 -26.84 10.96 -32.44
CA ASP A 279 -26.89 11.63 -33.75
C ASP A 279 -26.02 12.89 -33.80
N GLY A 280 -25.96 13.66 -32.73
CA GLY A 280 -25.07 14.83 -32.58
C GLY A 280 -23.59 14.48 -32.63
N GLN A 281 -23.22 13.43 -31.91
CA GLN A 281 -21.84 12.90 -31.91
C GLN A 281 -21.42 12.38 -33.30
N ARG A 282 -22.36 11.75 -34.02
CA ARG A 282 -22.11 11.27 -35.37
C ARG A 282 -21.90 12.42 -36.37
N ARG A 283 -22.73 13.48 -36.29
CA ARG A 283 -22.58 14.69 -37.11
C ARG A 283 -21.28 15.44 -36.81
N LEU A 284 -20.88 15.49 -35.53
CA LEU A 284 -19.61 16.09 -35.10
C LEU A 284 -18.41 15.32 -35.69
N HIS A 285 -18.46 13.99 -35.64
CA HIS A 285 -17.42 13.12 -36.22
C HIS A 285 -17.32 13.25 -37.73
N GLU A 286 -18.44 13.32 -38.43
CA GLU A 286 -18.50 13.54 -39.87
C GLU A 286 -18.00 14.94 -40.28
N GLY A 287 -18.35 15.96 -39.47
CA GLY A 287 -17.87 17.34 -39.63
C GLY A 287 -16.35 17.46 -39.44
N MET A 288 -15.81 16.82 -38.40
CA MET A 288 -14.36 16.78 -38.19
C MET A 288 -13.60 16.08 -39.31
N LYS A 289 -14.10 14.96 -39.80
CA LYS A 289 -13.49 14.26 -40.94
C LYS A 289 -13.47 15.12 -42.23
N LYS A 290 -14.53 15.88 -42.44
CA LYS A 290 -14.61 16.81 -43.58
C LYS A 290 -13.65 17.97 -43.45
N PHE A 291 -13.52 18.51 -42.26
CA PHE A 291 -12.58 19.58 -41.94
C PHE A 291 -11.11 19.12 -42.07
N GLU A 292 -10.79 17.90 -41.57
CA GLU A 292 -9.47 17.31 -41.79
C GLU A 292 -9.13 17.15 -43.28
N GLY A 293 -10.09 16.70 -44.10
CA GLY A 293 -9.92 16.61 -45.55
C GLY A 293 -9.69 17.99 -46.20
N GLU A 294 -10.44 19.01 -45.82
CA GLU A 294 -10.26 20.38 -46.35
C GLU A 294 -8.93 21.00 -45.91
N VAL A 295 -8.44 20.73 -44.71
CA VAL A 295 -7.11 21.14 -44.24
C VAL A 295 -6.01 20.42 -44.97
N GLN A 296 -6.15 19.10 -45.23
CA GLN A 296 -5.19 18.31 -45.99
C GLN A 296 -5.08 18.83 -47.44
N ASP A 297 -6.23 19.09 -48.11
CA ASP A 297 -6.29 19.67 -49.46
C ASP A 297 -5.72 21.09 -49.51
N ALA A 298 -5.82 21.87 -48.46
CA ALA A 298 -5.25 23.19 -48.38
C ALA A 298 -3.71 23.14 -48.21
N ILE A 299 -3.20 22.17 -47.46
CA ILE A 299 -1.76 21.93 -47.28
C ILE A 299 -1.12 21.45 -48.58
N GLU A 300 -1.78 20.57 -49.35
CA GLU A 300 -1.25 20.07 -50.62
C GLU A 300 -1.23 21.14 -51.74
N LYS A 301 -2.00 22.20 -51.59
CA LYS A 301 -2.06 23.32 -52.54
C LYS A 301 -1.12 24.50 -52.20
N MET A 302 -0.43 24.43 -51.08
CA MET A 302 0.61 25.37 -50.67
C MET A 302 2.00 24.87 -51.03
#